data_c0486f296265d8c5d8bc9c2c64816ae2
#
_entry.id   c0486f296265d8c5d8bc9c2c64816ae2
#
_cell.length_a   1.000
_cell.length_b   1.000
_cell.length_c   1.000
_cell.angle_alpha   90.00
_cell.angle_beta   90.00
_cell.angle_gamma   90.00
#
_symmetry.space_group_name_H-M   'P 1'
#
loop_
_entity.id
_entity.type
_entity.pdbx_description
1 polymer ?
#
loop_
_entity_poly.entity_id
_entity_poly.type
_entity_poly.pdbx_seq_one_letter_code
_entity_poly.pdbx_strand_id
1 'polypeptide(L)'
;MKRVAVIGTGAIGSPMARCLMRKGFATSVYDVRPEAMEPLVALGAKRAEKVADCTDVHGIIIVVANDGQVEEVVAGPEGIINNLGQDVRPVVAVMSTVSPETVRRLGAQCCARGIEMIDAPVSGGHVAAESGNLSVMVGGAPETFERMKPVLSAIGRRIYYVGELGAGEIVKLTNNIIGVTNMFLTIEALATGVRNGVPLDTLLSIVDTSSGSNFHTRNWPLAKAFFSDFARDLDSARNNLSLSIKDLKHAQELAALAQEPSPLLKGVIKALEEMTPEYLLQEWREVIK
;
A
#
# COMPACT_ATOMS: atom_id res chain seq x y z
N MET A 1 16.24 -7.67 -15.78
CA MET A 1 15.71 -8.28 -14.55
C MET A 1 14.62 -9.27 -14.96
N LYS A 2 14.75 -10.57 -14.65
CA LYS A 2 13.80 -11.61 -15.12
C LYS A 2 13.16 -12.42 -13.97
N ARG A 3 13.82 -12.53 -12.82
CA ARG A 3 13.34 -13.23 -11.62
C ARG A 3 12.98 -12.22 -10.54
N VAL A 4 11.79 -12.32 -9.97
CA VAL A 4 11.28 -11.42 -8.95
C VAL A 4 10.60 -12.23 -7.85
N ALA A 5 10.76 -11.83 -6.60
CA ALA A 5 9.99 -12.38 -5.48
C ALA A 5 8.98 -11.34 -4.97
N VAL A 6 7.81 -11.83 -4.59
CA VAL A 6 6.78 -11.03 -3.88
C VAL A 6 6.57 -11.65 -2.51
N ILE A 7 6.88 -10.88 -1.49
CA ILE A 7 6.72 -11.24 -0.09
C ILE A 7 5.53 -10.48 0.48
N GLY A 8 4.52 -11.22 0.92
CA GLY A 8 3.18 -10.72 1.24
C GLY A 8 2.24 -10.81 0.03
N THR A 9 1.36 -11.81 0.02
CA THR A 9 0.39 -12.09 -1.06
C THR A 9 -1.04 -11.76 -0.66
N GLY A 10 -1.19 -10.70 0.15
CA GLY A 10 -2.50 -10.15 0.53
C GLY A 10 -3.19 -9.40 -0.61
N ALA A 11 -4.13 -8.51 -0.23
CA ALA A 11 -5.00 -7.76 -1.15
C ALA A 11 -4.26 -6.96 -2.24
N ILE A 12 -3.02 -6.53 -1.98
CA ILE A 12 -2.22 -5.76 -2.93
C ILE A 12 -1.11 -6.60 -3.57
N GLY A 13 -0.41 -7.44 -2.78
CA GLY A 13 0.71 -8.23 -3.29
C GLY A 13 0.30 -9.36 -4.23
N SER A 14 -0.85 -10.01 -4.00
CA SER A 14 -1.37 -11.05 -4.90
C SER A 14 -1.66 -10.52 -6.31
N PRO A 15 -2.41 -9.42 -6.50
CA PRO A 15 -2.55 -8.78 -7.82
C PRO A 15 -1.22 -8.35 -8.44
N MET A 16 -0.28 -7.79 -7.66
CA MET A 16 1.04 -7.44 -8.17
C MET A 16 1.77 -8.67 -8.74
N ALA A 17 1.77 -9.80 -8.02
CA ALA A 17 2.37 -11.05 -8.49
C ALA A 17 1.74 -11.52 -9.81
N ARG A 18 0.40 -11.45 -9.92
CA ARG A 18 -0.29 -11.77 -11.19
C ARG A 18 0.13 -10.85 -12.34
N CYS A 19 0.27 -9.55 -12.08
CA CYS A 19 0.73 -8.60 -13.10
C CYS A 19 2.15 -8.91 -13.57
N LEU A 20 3.07 -9.22 -12.66
CA LEU A 20 4.45 -9.61 -12.97
C LEU A 20 4.48 -10.86 -13.86
N MET A 21 3.74 -11.91 -13.49
CA MET A 21 3.64 -13.14 -14.26
C MET A 21 3.09 -12.90 -15.66
N ARG A 22 2.00 -12.11 -15.80
CA ARG A 22 1.45 -11.70 -17.11
C ARG A 22 2.45 -10.96 -17.99
N LYS A 23 3.41 -10.24 -17.39
CA LYS A 23 4.49 -9.54 -18.10
C LYS A 23 5.74 -10.40 -18.32
N GLY A 24 5.67 -11.71 -18.00
CA GLY A 24 6.71 -12.68 -18.28
C GLY A 24 7.86 -12.72 -17.25
N PHE A 25 7.65 -12.17 -16.04
CA PHE A 25 8.62 -12.35 -14.95
C PHE A 25 8.46 -13.75 -14.34
N ALA A 26 9.57 -14.45 -14.13
CA ALA A 26 9.59 -15.64 -13.30
C ALA A 26 9.41 -15.18 -11.84
N THR A 27 8.23 -15.46 -11.27
CA THR A 27 7.80 -14.89 -9.99
C THR A 27 7.80 -15.97 -8.91
N SER A 28 8.51 -15.71 -7.81
CA SER A 28 8.41 -16.46 -6.56
C SER A 28 7.50 -15.73 -5.60
N VAL A 29 6.77 -16.44 -4.73
CA VAL A 29 5.83 -15.87 -3.77
C VAL A 29 6.03 -16.47 -2.39
N TYR A 30 5.94 -15.61 -1.37
CA TYR A 30 5.96 -16.02 0.04
C TYR A 30 4.90 -15.24 0.82
N ASP A 31 4.16 -15.92 1.66
CA ASP A 31 3.27 -15.36 2.69
C ASP A 31 3.31 -16.26 3.92
N VAL A 32 3.16 -15.70 5.10
CA VAL A 32 3.06 -16.46 6.35
C VAL A 32 1.82 -17.33 6.41
N ARG A 33 0.82 -17.05 5.59
CA ARG A 33 -0.39 -17.84 5.40
C ARG A 33 -0.26 -18.63 4.09
N PRO A 34 0.01 -19.94 4.17
CA PRO A 34 0.22 -20.76 2.98
C PRO A 34 -0.91 -20.69 1.97
N GLU A 35 -2.16 -20.61 2.44
CA GLU A 35 -3.36 -20.55 1.60
C GLU A 35 -3.42 -19.29 0.72
N ALA A 36 -2.77 -18.20 1.14
CA ALA A 36 -2.72 -16.95 0.35
C ALA A 36 -1.87 -17.09 -0.92
N MET A 37 -0.97 -18.07 -0.98
CA MET A 37 -0.11 -18.34 -2.14
C MET A 37 -0.75 -19.30 -3.17
N GLU A 38 -1.67 -20.15 -2.75
CA GLU A 38 -2.24 -21.22 -3.59
C GLU A 38 -2.77 -20.72 -4.95
N PRO A 39 -3.56 -19.62 -5.02
CA PRO A 39 -4.04 -19.12 -6.31
C PRO A 39 -2.92 -18.66 -7.26
N LEU A 40 -1.79 -18.18 -6.71
CA LEU A 40 -0.63 -17.74 -7.49
C LEU A 40 0.20 -18.93 -7.96
N VAL A 41 0.36 -19.94 -7.12
CA VAL A 41 1.04 -21.20 -7.45
C VAL A 41 0.29 -21.93 -8.57
N ALA A 42 -1.04 -21.98 -8.50
CA ALA A 42 -1.87 -22.54 -9.56
C ALA A 42 -1.71 -21.83 -10.92
N LEU A 43 -1.31 -20.54 -10.90
CA LEU A 43 -0.99 -19.75 -12.09
C LEU A 43 0.48 -19.87 -12.53
N GLY A 44 1.31 -20.66 -11.83
CA GLY A 44 2.70 -20.91 -12.17
C GLY A 44 3.74 -20.10 -11.39
N ALA A 45 3.36 -19.41 -10.29
CA ALA A 45 4.33 -18.82 -9.38
C ALA A 45 5.10 -19.92 -8.64
N LYS A 46 6.40 -19.71 -8.39
CA LYS A 46 7.18 -20.59 -7.53
C LYS A 46 6.86 -20.30 -6.08
N ARG A 47 6.36 -21.29 -5.34
CA ARG A 47 6.17 -21.19 -3.90
C ARG A 47 7.53 -21.15 -3.20
N ALA A 48 7.69 -20.23 -2.25
CA ALA A 48 8.77 -20.20 -1.28
C ALA A 48 8.23 -20.67 0.08
N GLU A 49 9.02 -21.43 0.83
CA GLU A 49 8.64 -21.92 2.16
C GLU A 49 9.10 -20.95 3.27
N LYS A 50 10.09 -20.13 2.96
CA LYS A 50 10.63 -19.10 3.85
C LYS A 50 11.19 -17.92 3.05
N VAL A 51 11.42 -16.79 3.72
CA VAL A 51 11.98 -15.57 3.10
C VAL A 51 13.33 -15.85 2.41
N ALA A 52 14.17 -16.68 3.00
CA ALA A 52 15.45 -17.07 2.44
C ALA A 52 15.35 -17.66 1.01
N ASP A 53 14.25 -18.37 0.70
CA ASP A 53 14.01 -18.94 -0.63
C ASP A 53 13.69 -17.89 -1.70
N CYS A 54 13.43 -16.64 -1.26
CA CYS A 54 13.14 -15.49 -2.10
C CYS A 54 14.40 -14.69 -2.49
N THR A 55 15.58 -15.06 -2.05
CA THR A 55 16.79 -14.21 -2.20
C THR A 55 17.57 -14.45 -3.50
N ASP A 56 17.41 -15.61 -4.17
CA ASP A 56 18.05 -15.88 -5.48
C ASP A 56 17.23 -15.29 -6.64
N VAL A 57 16.98 -13.99 -6.57
CA VAL A 57 16.23 -13.23 -7.58
C VAL A 57 16.89 -11.87 -7.83
N HIS A 58 16.44 -11.16 -8.88
CA HIS A 58 16.98 -9.83 -9.21
C HIS A 58 16.26 -8.71 -8.46
N GLY A 59 15.02 -8.91 -8.05
CA GLY A 59 14.23 -7.93 -7.32
C GLY A 59 13.30 -8.61 -6.32
N ILE A 60 13.17 -8.02 -5.14
CA ILE A 60 12.26 -8.47 -4.09
C ILE A 60 11.27 -7.34 -3.81
N ILE A 61 9.99 -7.63 -3.92
CA ILE A 61 8.90 -6.74 -3.55
C ILE A 61 8.38 -7.18 -2.18
N ILE A 62 8.32 -6.25 -1.21
CA ILE A 62 7.79 -6.48 0.13
C ILE A 62 6.48 -5.71 0.27
N VAL A 63 5.37 -6.43 0.49
CA VAL A 63 4.02 -5.87 0.66
C VAL A 63 3.36 -6.54 1.87
N VAL A 64 3.77 -6.14 3.04
CA VAL A 64 3.29 -6.66 4.34
C VAL A 64 2.59 -5.55 5.13
N ALA A 65 1.98 -5.87 6.28
CA ALA A 65 1.02 -4.98 6.93
C ALA A 65 1.66 -3.82 7.72
N ASN A 66 2.87 -3.99 8.28
CA ASN A 66 3.47 -3.05 9.21
C ASN A 66 5.00 -3.09 9.22
N ASP A 67 5.60 -2.13 9.96
CA ASP A 67 7.05 -1.98 10.10
C ASP A 67 7.73 -3.23 10.66
N GLY A 68 7.19 -3.82 11.71
CA GLY A 68 7.76 -5.02 12.32
C GLY A 68 7.84 -6.20 11.36
N GLN A 69 6.84 -6.37 10.48
CA GLN A 69 6.88 -7.40 9.44
C GLN A 69 7.91 -7.07 8.36
N VAL A 70 8.09 -5.81 7.98
CA VAL A 70 9.17 -5.40 7.06
C VAL A 70 10.53 -5.66 7.67
N GLU A 71 10.70 -5.34 8.95
CA GLU A 71 11.94 -5.61 9.70
C GLU A 71 12.26 -7.09 9.74
N GLU A 72 11.27 -7.94 10.06
CA GLU A 72 11.45 -9.40 10.09
C GLU A 72 11.83 -9.94 8.71
N VAL A 73 11.17 -9.49 7.65
CA VAL A 73 11.48 -9.90 6.26
C VAL A 73 12.87 -9.46 5.85
N VAL A 74 13.29 -8.26 6.20
CA VAL A 74 14.60 -7.73 5.76
C VAL A 74 15.72 -8.22 6.67
N ALA A 75 15.58 -8.08 7.99
CA ALA A 75 16.66 -8.22 8.97
C ALA A 75 16.44 -9.31 10.02
N GLY A 76 15.29 -10.00 10.01
CA GLY A 76 15.03 -11.13 10.89
C GLY A 76 16.00 -12.31 10.68
N PRO A 77 16.00 -13.32 11.54
CA PRO A 77 16.90 -14.47 11.43
C PRO A 77 16.81 -15.19 10.07
N GLU A 78 15.60 -15.36 9.53
CA GLU A 78 15.34 -15.92 8.20
C GLU A 78 15.22 -14.82 7.13
N GLY A 79 15.53 -13.56 7.49
CA GLY A 79 15.39 -12.39 6.62
C GLY A 79 16.44 -12.30 5.52
N ILE A 80 16.21 -11.38 4.60
CA ILE A 80 16.98 -11.22 3.36
C ILE A 80 18.46 -11.01 3.62
N ILE A 81 18.83 -10.10 4.54
CA ILE A 81 20.25 -9.74 4.77
C ILE A 81 21.09 -10.86 5.37
N ASN A 82 20.45 -11.82 6.03
CA ASN A 82 21.11 -12.95 6.68
C ASN A 82 21.17 -14.21 5.80
N ASN A 83 20.40 -14.25 4.71
CA ASN A 83 20.23 -15.44 3.88
C ASN A 83 20.44 -15.15 2.37
N LEU A 84 21.36 -14.26 2.04
CA LEU A 84 21.67 -13.95 0.63
C LEU A 84 22.27 -15.15 -0.10
N GLY A 85 21.82 -15.35 -1.33
CA GLY A 85 22.48 -16.23 -2.28
C GLY A 85 23.91 -15.75 -2.61
N GLN A 86 24.77 -16.65 -3.11
CA GLN A 86 26.17 -16.32 -3.40
C GLN A 86 26.32 -15.45 -4.66
N ASP A 87 25.46 -15.63 -5.66
CA ASP A 87 25.69 -15.12 -7.02
C ASP A 87 24.82 -13.90 -7.41
N VAL A 88 23.77 -13.62 -6.66
CA VAL A 88 22.80 -12.56 -6.99
C VAL A 88 22.65 -11.59 -5.83
N ARG A 89 22.71 -10.31 -6.13
CA ARG A 89 22.37 -9.24 -5.19
C ARG A 89 21.04 -8.63 -5.63
N PRO A 90 19.93 -8.94 -4.94
CA PRO A 90 18.63 -8.40 -5.29
C PRO A 90 18.56 -6.89 -4.98
N VAL A 91 17.70 -6.20 -5.72
CA VAL A 91 17.17 -4.91 -5.25
C VAL A 91 15.95 -5.19 -4.39
N VAL A 92 15.92 -4.67 -3.19
CA VAL A 92 14.77 -4.77 -2.28
C VAL A 92 13.89 -3.53 -2.47
N ALA A 93 12.62 -3.73 -2.80
CA ALA A 93 11.61 -2.68 -2.89
C ALA A 93 10.60 -2.85 -1.75
N VAL A 94 10.61 -1.94 -0.79
CA VAL A 94 9.58 -1.88 0.26
C VAL A 94 8.39 -1.12 -0.32
N MET A 95 7.28 -1.83 -0.55
CA MET A 95 6.03 -1.28 -1.10
C MET A 95 4.92 -1.21 -0.05
N SER A 96 5.16 -1.73 1.15
CA SER A 96 4.33 -1.51 2.35
C SER A 96 4.38 -0.04 2.74
N THR A 97 3.30 0.51 3.30
CA THR A 97 3.35 1.83 3.95
C THR A 97 3.89 1.68 5.37
N VAL A 98 5.08 2.22 5.59
CA VAL A 98 5.82 2.17 6.86
C VAL A 98 6.46 3.52 7.19
N SER A 99 7.12 3.63 8.34
CA SER A 99 7.87 4.84 8.70
C SER A 99 9.05 5.06 7.73
N PRO A 100 9.28 6.29 7.25
CA PRO A 100 10.49 6.63 6.50
C PRO A 100 11.78 6.30 7.26
N GLU A 101 11.77 6.36 8.58
CA GLU A 101 12.91 6.01 9.42
C GLU A 101 13.20 4.51 9.38
N THR A 102 12.16 3.67 9.43
CA THR A 102 12.29 2.21 9.27
C THR A 102 13.00 1.88 7.96
N VAL A 103 12.57 2.48 6.85
CA VAL A 103 13.18 2.22 5.53
C VAL A 103 14.64 2.68 5.49
N ARG A 104 14.95 3.86 6.01
CA ARG A 104 16.33 4.38 6.04
C ARG A 104 17.26 3.50 6.88
N ARG A 105 16.80 3.08 8.04
CA ARG A 105 17.53 2.19 8.93
C ARG A 105 17.80 0.84 8.28
N LEU A 106 16.78 0.21 7.68
CA LEU A 106 16.93 -1.06 6.98
C LEU A 106 17.80 -0.91 5.72
N GLY A 107 17.68 0.21 5.00
CA GLY A 107 18.51 0.51 3.85
C GLY A 107 19.99 0.59 4.19
N ALA A 108 20.35 1.19 5.34
CA ALA A 108 21.72 1.22 5.82
C ALA A 108 22.23 -0.20 6.14
N GLN A 109 21.42 -1.06 6.73
CA GLN A 109 21.77 -2.47 6.99
C GLN A 109 21.93 -3.27 5.70
N CYS A 110 21.05 -3.06 4.72
CA CYS A 110 21.15 -3.65 3.38
C CYS A 110 22.44 -3.23 2.69
N CYS A 111 22.74 -1.92 2.69
CA CYS A 111 23.95 -1.36 2.07
C CYS A 111 25.24 -1.97 2.65
N ALA A 112 25.30 -2.19 3.97
CA ALA A 112 26.42 -2.86 4.64
C ALA A 112 26.65 -4.32 4.17
N ARG A 113 25.65 -4.92 3.51
CA ARG A 113 25.69 -6.26 2.90
C ARG A 113 25.73 -6.23 1.37
N GLY A 114 25.90 -5.05 0.77
CA GLY A 114 25.91 -4.87 -0.68
C GLY A 114 24.55 -5.09 -1.36
N ILE A 115 23.44 -4.91 -0.61
CA ILE A 115 22.08 -4.97 -1.13
C ILE A 115 21.59 -3.56 -1.35
N GLU A 116 21.01 -3.30 -2.52
CA GLU A 116 20.36 -2.03 -2.82
C GLU A 116 18.90 -2.07 -2.38
N MET A 117 18.41 -0.95 -1.81
CA MET A 117 17.03 -0.82 -1.37
C MET A 117 16.40 0.45 -1.95
N ILE A 118 15.12 0.34 -2.28
CA ILE A 118 14.21 1.46 -2.55
C ILE A 118 12.97 1.32 -1.67
N ASP A 119 12.37 2.44 -1.31
CA ASP A 119 10.98 2.48 -0.87
C ASP A 119 10.11 2.84 -2.09
N ALA A 120 9.02 2.11 -2.24
CA ALA A 120 8.17 2.25 -3.41
C ALA A 120 6.69 2.04 -3.05
N PRO A 121 6.16 2.74 -2.03
CA PRO A 121 4.77 2.61 -1.64
C PRO A 121 3.82 2.98 -2.78
N VAL A 122 2.61 2.41 -2.71
CA VAL A 122 1.65 2.48 -3.80
C VAL A 122 0.34 3.14 -3.40
N SER A 123 -0.36 3.67 -4.41
CA SER A 123 -1.72 4.19 -4.28
C SER A 123 -2.58 3.68 -5.44
N GLY A 124 -3.89 3.45 -5.16
CA GLY A 124 -4.88 3.00 -6.13
C GLY A 124 -5.75 1.82 -5.65
N GLY A 125 -5.37 1.20 -4.52
CA GLY A 125 -6.12 0.09 -3.91
C GLY A 125 -6.10 -1.18 -4.76
N HIS A 126 -6.93 -2.16 -4.39
CA HIS A 126 -7.00 -3.47 -5.02
C HIS A 126 -7.34 -3.40 -6.52
N VAL A 127 -8.28 -2.55 -6.91
CA VAL A 127 -8.73 -2.41 -8.31
C VAL A 127 -7.59 -1.96 -9.22
N ALA A 128 -6.79 -0.98 -8.79
CA ALA A 128 -5.64 -0.53 -9.56
C ALA A 128 -4.51 -1.58 -9.57
N ALA A 129 -4.34 -2.32 -8.47
CA ALA A 129 -3.36 -3.40 -8.40
C ALA A 129 -3.68 -4.52 -9.38
N GLU A 130 -4.95 -4.96 -9.47
CA GLU A 130 -5.39 -6.00 -10.42
C GLU A 130 -5.16 -5.63 -11.89
N SER A 131 -5.36 -4.37 -12.21
CA SER A 131 -5.20 -3.88 -13.59
C SER A 131 -3.77 -3.42 -13.92
N GLY A 132 -2.82 -3.47 -12.96
CA GLY A 132 -1.47 -2.97 -13.15
C GLY A 132 -1.41 -1.44 -13.30
N ASN A 133 -2.35 -0.73 -12.71
CA ASN A 133 -2.52 0.73 -12.83
C ASN A 133 -2.16 1.50 -11.54
N LEU A 134 -1.38 0.91 -10.65
CA LEU A 134 -0.94 1.59 -9.42
C LEU A 134 -0.16 2.87 -9.72
N SER A 135 -0.28 3.83 -8.82
CA SER A 135 0.68 4.92 -8.70
C SER A 135 1.77 4.49 -7.72
N VAL A 136 3.03 4.55 -8.13
CA VAL A 136 4.19 4.09 -7.36
C VAL A 136 5.08 5.30 -7.05
N MET A 137 5.41 5.54 -5.79
CA MET A 137 6.20 6.66 -5.32
C MET A 137 7.57 6.14 -4.87
N VAL A 138 8.62 6.41 -5.64
CA VAL A 138 9.91 5.71 -5.47
C VAL A 138 10.96 6.63 -4.88
N GLY A 139 11.46 6.26 -3.69
CA GLY A 139 12.66 6.82 -3.07
C GLY A 139 13.83 5.84 -3.12
N GLY A 140 15.05 6.37 -3.32
CA GLY A 140 16.27 5.58 -3.36
C GLY A 140 17.29 6.13 -4.32
N ALA A 141 18.40 5.43 -4.55
CA ALA A 141 19.42 5.85 -5.52
C ALA A 141 18.84 5.80 -6.95
N PRO A 142 19.14 6.80 -7.82
CA PRO A 142 18.62 6.85 -9.19
C PRO A 142 18.93 5.60 -10.00
N GLU A 143 20.12 5.04 -9.86
CA GLU A 143 20.58 3.85 -10.56
C GLU A 143 19.78 2.61 -10.13
N THR A 144 19.46 2.51 -8.84
CA THR A 144 18.63 1.43 -8.28
C THR A 144 17.19 1.55 -8.77
N PHE A 145 16.67 2.76 -8.84
CA PHE A 145 15.35 3.03 -9.42
C PHE A 145 15.30 2.58 -10.89
N GLU A 146 16.24 2.97 -11.73
CA GLU A 146 16.25 2.58 -13.15
C GLU A 146 16.35 1.05 -13.32
N ARG A 147 17.09 0.37 -12.47
CA ARG A 147 17.14 -1.11 -12.44
C ARG A 147 15.80 -1.74 -12.11
N MET A 148 15.03 -1.16 -11.15
CA MET A 148 13.71 -1.67 -10.75
C MET A 148 12.57 -1.24 -11.67
N LYS A 149 12.76 -0.21 -12.46
CA LYS A 149 11.72 0.39 -13.32
C LYS A 149 10.96 -0.63 -14.20
N PRO A 150 11.60 -1.65 -14.82
CA PRO A 150 10.86 -2.67 -15.59
C PRO A 150 9.88 -3.47 -14.72
N VAL A 151 10.24 -3.75 -13.45
CA VAL A 151 9.39 -4.47 -12.49
C VAL A 151 8.24 -3.55 -12.04
N LEU A 152 8.55 -2.31 -11.67
CA LEU A 152 7.55 -1.32 -11.25
C LEU A 152 6.56 -1.03 -12.37
N SER A 153 7.01 -0.97 -13.64
CA SER A 153 6.15 -0.76 -14.82
C SER A 153 5.23 -1.94 -15.13
N ALA A 154 5.49 -3.11 -14.56
CA ALA A 154 4.59 -4.25 -14.70
C ALA A 154 3.38 -4.18 -13.77
N ILE A 155 3.48 -3.42 -12.68
CA ILE A 155 2.47 -3.32 -11.61
C ILE A 155 1.84 -1.93 -11.50
N GLY A 156 2.48 -0.91 -12.05
CA GLY A 156 2.02 0.47 -11.98
C GLY A 156 2.10 1.19 -13.32
N ARG A 157 1.12 2.06 -13.56
CA ARG A 157 1.09 2.91 -14.77
C ARG A 157 1.80 4.24 -14.53
N ARG A 158 1.77 4.75 -13.30
CA ARG A 158 2.39 6.03 -12.91
C ARG A 158 3.49 5.74 -11.92
N ILE A 159 4.74 5.96 -12.32
CA ILE A 159 5.92 5.71 -11.50
C ILE A 159 6.63 7.03 -11.33
N TYR A 160 6.69 7.50 -10.07
CA TYR A 160 7.30 8.77 -9.71
C TYR A 160 8.58 8.51 -8.94
N TYR A 161 9.71 8.95 -9.49
CA TYR A 161 10.93 9.07 -8.71
C TYR A 161 10.85 10.36 -7.89
N VAL A 162 10.94 10.26 -6.57
CA VAL A 162 10.65 11.38 -5.68
C VAL A 162 11.83 11.78 -4.79
N GLY A 163 12.98 11.12 -4.92
CA GLY A 163 14.19 11.50 -4.20
C GLY A 163 14.90 10.34 -3.53
N GLU A 164 15.61 10.62 -2.45
CA GLU A 164 16.40 9.65 -1.69
C GLU A 164 15.51 8.63 -0.95
N LEU A 165 16.12 7.57 -0.41
CA LEU A 165 15.46 6.51 0.34
C LEU A 165 14.63 7.09 1.51
N GLY A 166 13.37 6.70 1.58
CA GLY A 166 12.36 7.21 2.51
C GLY A 166 11.53 8.37 1.94
N ALA A 167 11.89 8.95 0.78
CA ALA A 167 11.10 10.01 0.15
C ALA A 167 9.76 9.48 -0.40
N GLY A 168 9.72 8.25 -0.89
CA GLY A 168 8.49 7.59 -1.32
C GLY A 168 7.47 7.48 -0.19
N GLU A 169 7.92 7.05 1.01
CA GLU A 169 7.08 6.97 2.20
C GLU A 169 6.57 8.35 2.64
N ILE A 170 7.43 9.39 2.61
CA ILE A 170 7.00 10.75 2.92
C ILE A 170 5.86 11.19 2.00
N VAL A 171 6.01 10.98 0.68
CA VAL A 171 4.96 11.33 -0.29
C VAL A 171 3.70 10.49 -0.06
N LYS A 172 3.87 9.19 0.22
CA LYS A 172 2.75 8.28 0.52
C LYS A 172 1.97 8.72 1.75
N LEU A 173 2.65 9.03 2.86
CA LEU A 173 2.04 9.48 4.10
C LEU A 173 1.35 10.83 3.92
N THR A 174 1.96 11.77 3.19
CA THR A 174 1.33 13.05 2.83
C THR A 174 0.04 12.83 2.02
N ASN A 175 0.09 11.95 1.01
CA ASN A 175 -1.10 11.56 0.24
C ASN A 175 -2.17 10.94 1.14
N ASN A 176 -1.77 10.11 2.11
CA ASN A 176 -2.72 9.41 2.97
C ASN A 176 -3.38 10.33 3.99
N ILE A 177 -2.72 11.39 4.47
CA ILE A 177 -3.39 12.44 5.27
C ILE A 177 -4.62 12.96 4.52
N ILE A 178 -4.46 13.29 3.24
CA ILE A 178 -5.54 13.85 2.43
C ILE A 178 -6.53 12.76 2.03
N GLY A 179 -6.03 11.65 1.46
CA GLY A 179 -6.85 10.60 0.86
C GLY A 179 -7.71 9.85 1.87
N VAL A 180 -7.13 9.45 3.01
CA VAL A 180 -7.85 8.74 4.08
C VAL A 180 -8.88 9.68 4.73
N THR A 181 -8.48 10.92 5.06
CA THR A 181 -9.40 11.90 5.64
C THR A 181 -10.58 12.16 4.70
N ASN A 182 -10.31 12.40 3.40
CA ASN A 182 -11.37 12.61 2.42
C ASN A 182 -12.29 11.40 2.25
N MET A 183 -11.75 10.18 2.37
CA MET A 183 -12.54 8.96 2.27
C MET A 183 -13.62 8.89 3.35
N PHE A 184 -13.23 9.00 4.61
CA PHE A 184 -14.19 8.96 5.72
C PHE A 184 -15.14 10.15 5.70
N LEU A 185 -14.60 11.36 5.52
CA LEU A 185 -15.41 12.59 5.48
C LEU A 185 -16.43 12.59 4.33
N THR A 186 -16.07 12.04 3.16
CA THR A 186 -16.99 11.97 2.01
C THR A 186 -18.21 11.10 2.33
N ILE A 187 -18.01 9.95 2.97
CA ILE A 187 -19.15 9.07 3.34
C ILE A 187 -20.03 9.74 4.38
N GLU A 188 -19.49 10.34 5.42
CA GLU A 188 -20.27 11.07 6.44
C GLU A 188 -21.04 12.24 5.82
N ALA A 189 -20.42 13.02 4.93
CA ALA A 189 -21.07 14.14 4.26
C ALA A 189 -22.23 13.67 3.34
N LEU A 190 -22.00 12.62 2.55
CA LEU A 190 -23.04 12.05 1.69
C LEU A 190 -24.18 11.44 2.52
N ALA A 191 -23.87 10.68 3.58
CA ALA A 191 -24.87 10.14 4.50
C ALA A 191 -25.72 11.26 5.13
N THR A 192 -25.08 12.35 5.55
CA THR A 192 -25.79 13.53 6.09
C THR A 192 -26.77 14.10 5.08
N GLY A 193 -26.36 14.29 3.82
CA GLY A 193 -27.22 14.81 2.76
C GLY A 193 -28.39 13.88 2.43
N VAL A 194 -28.12 12.58 2.32
CA VAL A 194 -29.15 11.56 2.04
C VAL A 194 -30.19 11.49 3.17
N ARG A 195 -29.76 11.51 4.43
CA ARG A 195 -30.65 11.51 5.61
C ARG A 195 -31.49 12.78 5.73
N ASN A 196 -31.04 13.89 5.12
CA ASN A 196 -31.83 15.11 5.01
C ASN A 196 -32.70 15.16 3.75
N GLY A 197 -32.88 14.03 3.05
CA GLY A 197 -33.83 13.87 1.96
C GLY A 197 -33.31 14.25 0.57
N VAL A 198 -32.02 14.50 0.40
CA VAL A 198 -31.44 14.79 -0.93
C VAL A 198 -30.96 13.47 -1.55
N PRO A 199 -31.41 13.13 -2.79
CA PRO A 199 -30.95 11.93 -3.48
C PRO A 199 -29.42 11.90 -3.68
N LEU A 200 -28.80 10.74 -3.52
CA LEU A 200 -27.36 10.56 -3.63
C LEU A 200 -26.81 11.06 -4.98
N ASP A 201 -27.46 10.71 -6.11
CA ASP A 201 -27.04 11.13 -7.44
C ASP A 201 -27.04 12.66 -7.59
N THR A 202 -28.00 13.34 -6.97
CA THR A 202 -28.07 14.79 -6.93
C THR A 202 -26.91 15.38 -6.15
N LEU A 203 -26.62 14.83 -4.96
CA LEU A 203 -25.44 15.25 -4.15
C LEU A 203 -24.15 15.09 -4.93
N LEU A 204 -23.94 13.92 -5.51
CA LEU A 204 -22.72 13.61 -6.26
C LEU A 204 -22.53 14.54 -7.46
N SER A 205 -23.60 14.81 -8.23
CA SER A 205 -23.51 15.70 -9.40
C SER A 205 -23.11 17.14 -9.04
N ILE A 206 -23.57 17.61 -7.88
CA ILE A 206 -23.26 18.96 -7.38
C ILE A 206 -21.85 18.98 -6.76
N VAL A 207 -21.54 18.03 -5.90
CA VAL A 207 -20.25 17.98 -5.21
C VAL A 207 -19.11 17.81 -6.19
N ASP A 208 -19.28 17.01 -7.26
CA ASP A 208 -18.23 16.78 -8.26
C ASP A 208 -17.81 18.06 -8.99
N THR A 209 -18.72 19.00 -9.18
CA THR A 209 -18.48 20.28 -9.84
C THR A 209 -18.23 21.46 -8.88
N SER A 210 -18.19 21.19 -7.58
CA SER A 210 -18.06 22.17 -6.53
C SER A 210 -16.76 21.99 -5.73
N SER A 211 -16.52 22.84 -4.74
CA SER A 211 -15.31 22.85 -3.90
C SER A 211 -15.12 21.59 -3.06
N GLY A 212 -16.14 20.78 -2.84
CA GLY A 212 -16.08 19.48 -2.17
C GLY A 212 -15.55 18.33 -3.03
N SER A 213 -15.30 18.58 -4.32
CA SER A 213 -14.83 17.56 -5.26
C SER A 213 -13.51 16.93 -4.84
N ASN A 214 -13.45 15.61 -4.83
CA ASN A 214 -12.27 14.86 -4.46
C ASN A 214 -12.20 13.51 -5.21
N PHE A 215 -11.19 12.68 -4.94
CA PHE A 215 -11.01 11.37 -5.59
C PHE A 215 -12.25 10.47 -5.50
N HIS A 216 -12.95 10.50 -4.37
CA HIS A 216 -14.09 9.62 -4.10
C HIS A 216 -15.41 10.14 -4.70
N THR A 217 -15.50 11.42 -5.06
CA THR A 217 -16.70 11.99 -5.68
C THR A 217 -16.62 12.03 -7.21
N ARG A 218 -15.42 12.25 -7.79
CA ARG A 218 -15.21 12.43 -9.24
C ARG A 218 -15.52 11.22 -10.10
N ASN A 219 -15.42 10.03 -9.53
CA ASN A 219 -15.72 8.77 -10.22
C ASN A 219 -16.47 7.85 -9.28
N TRP A 220 -17.74 8.15 -9.06
CA TRP A 220 -18.56 7.42 -8.11
C TRP A 220 -18.61 5.90 -8.36
N PRO A 221 -18.74 5.37 -9.60
CA PRO A 221 -18.70 3.92 -9.82
C PRO A 221 -17.43 3.26 -9.27
N LEU A 222 -16.28 3.90 -9.48
CA LEU A 222 -15.00 3.40 -8.94
C LEU A 222 -14.93 3.56 -7.41
N ALA A 223 -15.38 4.70 -6.89
CA ALA A 223 -15.44 4.94 -5.45
C ALA A 223 -16.39 3.97 -4.75
N LYS A 224 -17.57 3.71 -5.33
CA LYS A 224 -18.54 2.73 -4.83
C LYS A 224 -17.93 1.31 -4.74
N ALA A 225 -17.21 0.88 -5.79
CA ALA A 225 -16.51 -0.40 -5.78
C ALA A 225 -15.44 -0.45 -4.67
N PHE A 226 -14.66 0.61 -4.51
CA PHE A 226 -13.66 0.75 -3.46
C PHE A 226 -14.29 0.69 -2.05
N PHE A 227 -15.35 1.45 -1.81
CA PHE A 227 -16.08 1.44 -0.54
C PHE A 227 -16.71 0.08 -0.24
N SER A 228 -17.26 -0.59 -1.26
CA SER A 228 -17.86 -1.92 -1.12
C SER A 228 -16.81 -2.97 -0.72
N ASP A 229 -15.59 -2.88 -1.24
CA ASP A 229 -14.49 -3.77 -0.86
C ASP A 229 -13.94 -3.44 0.52
N PHE A 230 -13.79 -2.15 0.84
CA PHE A 230 -13.29 -1.66 2.13
C PHE A 230 -14.18 -2.12 3.29
N ALA A 231 -15.49 -2.08 3.13
CA ALA A 231 -16.48 -2.46 4.12
C ALA A 231 -17.31 -3.69 3.68
N ARG A 232 -16.67 -4.68 3.04
CA ARG A 232 -17.33 -5.89 2.55
C ARG A 232 -17.96 -6.70 3.67
N ASP A 233 -17.24 -6.86 4.75
CA ASP A 233 -17.60 -7.56 5.98
C ASP A 233 -16.92 -6.91 7.19
N LEU A 234 -17.25 -7.40 8.39
CA LEU A 234 -16.74 -6.83 9.64
C LEU A 234 -15.21 -6.91 9.76
N ASP A 235 -14.61 -8.00 9.29
CA ASP A 235 -13.18 -8.20 9.35
C ASP A 235 -12.44 -7.28 8.36
N SER A 236 -12.99 -7.11 7.16
CA SER A 236 -12.48 -6.15 6.18
C SER A 236 -12.54 -4.72 6.73
N ALA A 237 -13.68 -4.32 7.31
CA ALA A 237 -13.85 -3.01 7.93
C ALA A 237 -12.84 -2.78 9.06
N ARG A 238 -12.68 -3.76 9.96
CA ARG A 238 -11.73 -3.70 11.08
C ARG A 238 -10.30 -3.57 10.59
N ASN A 239 -9.88 -4.42 9.65
CA ASN A 239 -8.52 -4.41 9.13
C ASN A 239 -8.20 -3.10 8.40
N ASN A 240 -9.11 -2.63 7.54
CA ASN A 240 -8.90 -1.40 6.78
C ASN A 240 -8.92 -0.15 7.67
N LEU A 241 -9.78 -0.12 8.71
CA LEU A 241 -9.76 0.94 9.71
C LEU A 241 -8.41 0.97 10.46
N SER A 242 -7.94 -0.18 10.91
CA SER A 242 -6.63 -0.30 11.60
C SER A 242 -5.47 0.15 10.71
N LEU A 243 -5.46 -0.22 9.43
CA LEU A 243 -4.44 0.22 8.47
C LEU A 243 -4.51 1.73 8.24
N SER A 244 -5.72 2.30 8.14
CA SER A 244 -5.92 3.74 8.00
C SER A 244 -5.38 4.51 9.20
N ILE A 245 -5.69 4.06 10.41
CA ILE A 245 -5.17 4.66 11.66
C ILE A 245 -3.64 4.55 11.72
N LYS A 246 -3.07 3.38 11.38
CA LYS A 246 -1.62 3.18 11.34
C LYS A 246 -0.94 4.20 10.41
N ASP A 247 -1.44 4.33 9.18
CA ASP A 247 -0.86 5.24 8.19
C ASP A 247 -0.92 6.70 8.65
N LEU A 248 -2.04 7.11 9.25
CA LEU A 248 -2.18 8.47 9.80
C LEU A 248 -1.29 8.70 11.03
N LYS A 249 -1.04 7.69 11.86
CA LYS A 249 -0.09 7.79 12.97
C LYS A 249 1.34 7.98 12.47
N HIS A 250 1.79 7.23 11.46
CA HIS A 250 3.08 7.47 10.82
C HIS A 250 3.16 8.90 10.23
N ALA A 251 2.06 9.37 9.62
CA ALA A 251 2.01 10.73 9.13
C ALA A 251 2.08 11.78 10.27
N GLN A 252 1.49 11.50 11.43
CA GLN A 252 1.59 12.35 12.62
C GLN A 252 3.01 12.39 13.18
N GLU A 253 3.70 11.25 13.22
CA GLU A 253 5.12 11.16 13.61
C GLU A 253 6.00 11.97 12.66
N LEU A 254 5.76 11.83 11.35
CA LEU A 254 6.44 12.62 10.32
C LEU A 254 6.22 14.11 10.49
N ALA A 255 4.98 14.55 10.78
CA ALA A 255 4.66 15.94 11.05
C ALA A 255 5.38 16.45 12.31
N ALA A 256 5.44 15.64 13.37
CA ALA A 256 6.16 16.00 14.59
C ALA A 256 7.66 16.18 14.36
N LEU A 257 8.30 15.34 13.56
CA LEU A 257 9.71 15.49 13.16
C LEU A 257 9.94 16.77 12.37
N ALA A 258 8.97 17.20 11.55
CA ALA A 258 9.00 18.48 10.83
C ALA A 258 8.56 19.69 11.69
N GLN A 259 8.26 19.49 12.97
CA GLN A 259 7.72 20.50 13.89
C GLN A 259 6.39 21.11 13.41
N GLU A 260 5.61 20.36 12.60
CA GLU A 260 4.28 20.76 12.15
C GLU A 260 3.22 20.39 13.19
N PRO A 261 2.44 21.34 13.75
CA PRO A 261 1.48 21.06 14.83
C PRO A 261 0.35 20.09 14.46
N SER A 262 -0.08 20.12 13.21
CA SER A 262 -1.09 19.24 12.57
C SER A 262 -2.34 18.93 13.44
N PRO A 263 -3.07 19.96 13.96
CA PRO A 263 -4.21 19.73 14.86
C PRO A 263 -5.38 19.00 14.20
N LEU A 264 -5.61 19.22 12.89
CA LEU A 264 -6.65 18.52 12.14
C LEU A 264 -6.33 17.02 12.01
N LEU A 265 -5.09 16.67 11.69
CA LEU A 265 -4.66 15.27 11.62
C LEU A 265 -4.86 14.55 12.97
N LYS A 266 -4.50 15.19 14.08
CA LYS A 266 -4.74 14.67 15.44
C LYS A 266 -6.23 14.44 15.70
N GLY A 267 -7.08 15.36 15.28
CA GLY A 267 -8.54 15.24 15.40
C GLY A 267 -9.10 14.07 14.59
N VAL A 268 -8.63 13.89 13.36
CA VAL A 268 -9.03 12.76 12.49
C VAL A 268 -8.60 11.43 13.09
N ILE A 269 -7.35 11.30 13.53
CA ILE A 269 -6.86 10.06 14.17
C ILE A 269 -7.74 9.70 15.36
N LYS A 270 -8.01 10.65 16.25
CA LYS A 270 -8.87 10.43 17.42
C LYS A 270 -10.27 9.98 17.02
N ALA A 271 -10.89 10.62 16.04
CA ALA A 271 -12.21 10.23 15.54
C ALA A 271 -12.24 8.79 14.99
N LEU A 272 -11.19 8.40 14.23
CA LEU A 272 -11.09 7.05 13.71
C LEU A 272 -10.82 6.00 14.79
N GLU A 273 -10.08 6.33 15.84
CA GLU A 273 -9.85 5.43 16.99
C GLU A 273 -11.13 5.18 17.81
N GLU A 274 -12.03 6.15 17.84
CA GLU A 274 -13.36 6.03 18.48
C GLU A 274 -14.41 5.33 17.59
N MET A 275 -14.13 5.17 16.29
CA MET A 275 -15.03 4.56 15.32
C MET A 275 -15.04 3.03 15.44
N THR A 276 -16.22 2.43 15.45
CA THR A 276 -16.34 0.97 15.45
C THR A 276 -16.50 0.41 14.05
N PRO A 277 -16.02 -0.82 13.77
CA PRO A 277 -16.22 -1.48 12.48
C PRO A 277 -17.72 -1.65 12.13
N GLU A 278 -18.59 -1.85 13.13
CA GLU A 278 -20.04 -1.97 12.99
C GLU A 278 -20.67 -0.66 12.48
N TYR A 279 -20.29 0.47 13.11
CA TYR A 279 -20.70 1.81 12.67
C TYR A 279 -20.26 2.06 11.22
N LEU A 280 -19.00 1.78 10.90
CA LEU A 280 -18.46 1.94 9.55
C LEU A 280 -19.27 1.15 8.51
N LEU A 281 -19.55 -0.12 8.79
CA LEU A 281 -20.35 -0.98 7.90
C LEU A 281 -21.77 -0.44 7.70
N GLN A 282 -22.42 0.05 8.75
CA GLN A 282 -23.76 0.59 8.67
C GLN A 282 -23.78 1.86 7.81
N GLU A 283 -22.95 2.85 8.12
CA GLU A 283 -22.89 4.14 7.42
C GLU A 283 -22.58 3.96 5.93
N TRP A 284 -21.56 3.17 5.65
CA TRP A 284 -21.11 2.99 4.26
C TRP A 284 -22.12 2.22 3.41
N ARG A 285 -22.75 1.18 3.98
CA ARG A 285 -23.79 0.44 3.26
C ARG A 285 -25.04 1.27 2.97
N GLU A 286 -25.38 2.23 3.81
CA GLU A 286 -26.50 3.14 3.55
C GLU A 286 -26.22 4.06 2.36
N VAL A 287 -24.99 4.57 2.24
CA VAL A 287 -24.60 5.49 1.16
C VAL A 287 -24.34 4.75 -0.16
N ILE A 288 -23.76 3.54 -0.11
CA ILE A 288 -23.37 2.83 -1.32
C ILE A 288 -24.46 1.92 -1.91
N LYS A 289 -25.63 1.82 -1.25
CA LYS A 289 -26.80 1.13 -1.83
C LYS A 289 -27.30 1.86 -3.07
#